data_22b33359ba4e2a4ab9e044ce32dd6178
#
_entry.id   22b33359ba4e2a4ab9e044ce32dd6178
#
_cell.length_a   1.000
_cell.length_b   1.000
_cell.length_c   1.000
_cell.angle_alpha   90.00
_cell.angle_beta   90.00
_cell.angle_gamma   90.00
#
_symmetry.space_group_name_H-M   'P 1'
#
loop_
_entity.id
_entity.type
_entity.pdbx_description
1 polymer ?
#
loop_
_entity_poly.entity_id
_entity_poly.type
_entity_poly.pdbx_seq_one_letter_code
_entity_poly.pdbx_strand_id
1 'polypeptide(L)'
;GGGQILRTSVALSAVTQKAVKITNIRANRPNPGLQAQHLNAIAAVSKLCDADVYGLVLGSREIEFSPKKISGGNFSIDIGTAGSTTLVLQSLMIPAFHSEEKLKIKITGGTDVRWSPPVDYLNFVTLSLLKKFGYDAELELLKRGYYPKGGGEVLVIIKPSRLEKIELTERGEILNTMGISHAHSDLKKSEVAERQSKSARFLFFNKLKKEVKMKNEYSDTLSYGSGITLWAETENSILGADSLGEKGKRAETVGDEAARNLIDALNTNAALDKHMADQIVPYLALAGGSVSVSEITQHTKTNVEIVNKFGFNLEVKGNIISSKC
;
A
#
# COMPACT_ATOMS: atom_id res chain seq x y z
N GLY A 1 17.99 -0.88 -8.34
CA GLY A 1 16.78 -0.28 -7.84
C GLY A 1 16.26 -0.90 -6.56
N GLY A 2 15.25 -0.26 -5.95
CA GLY A 2 14.63 -0.72 -4.71
C GLY A 2 13.59 -1.84 -4.92
N GLY A 3 13.01 -2.34 -3.82
CA GLY A 3 11.97 -3.38 -3.85
C GLY A 3 10.70 -2.98 -4.60
N GLN A 4 10.40 -1.69 -4.68
CA GLN A 4 9.27 -1.17 -5.46
C GLN A 4 9.41 -1.50 -6.96
N ILE A 5 10.59 -1.28 -7.55
CA ILE A 5 10.86 -1.60 -8.96
C ILE A 5 10.55 -3.07 -9.26
N LEU A 6 11.01 -3.97 -8.37
CA LEU A 6 10.73 -5.41 -8.50
C LEU A 6 9.23 -5.70 -8.52
N ARG A 7 8.49 -5.18 -7.53
CA ARG A 7 7.07 -5.43 -7.38
C ARG A 7 6.27 -4.92 -8.58
N THR A 8 6.52 -3.68 -8.97
CA THR A 8 5.83 -3.07 -10.13
C THR A 8 6.20 -3.78 -11.43
N SER A 9 7.47 -4.13 -11.65
CA SER A 9 7.90 -4.81 -12.88
C SER A 9 7.29 -6.20 -13.02
N VAL A 10 7.29 -7.01 -11.95
CA VAL A 10 6.71 -8.36 -11.97
C VAL A 10 5.19 -8.30 -12.17
N ALA A 11 4.52 -7.36 -11.48
CA ALA A 11 3.08 -7.17 -11.63
C ALA A 11 2.68 -6.73 -13.06
N LEU A 12 3.40 -5.77 -13.63
CA LEU A 12 3.15 -5.32 -15.02
C LEU A 12 3.55 -6.39 -16.05
N SER A 13 4.60 -7.17 -15.80
CA SER A 13 4.95 -8.31 -16.62
C SER A 13 3.76 -9.29 -16.71
N ALA A 14 3.14 -9.63 -15.58
CA ALA A 14 1.97 -10.50 -15.54
C ALA A 14 0.79 -9.91 -16.33
N VAL A 15 0.50 -8.61 -16.20
CA VAL A 15 -0.60 -7.95 -16.92
C VAL A 15 -0.32 -7.86 -18.42
N THR A 16 0.89 -7.46 -18.81
CA THR A 16 1.26 -7.22 -20.22
C THR A 16 1.70 -8.48 -20.95
N GLN A 17 1.82 -9.61 -20.25
CA GLN A 17 2.31 -10.88 -20.76
C GLN A 17 3.71 -10.79 -21.40
N LYS A 18 4.53 -9.82 -20.94
CA LYS A 18 5.91 -9.61 -21.40
C LYS A 18 6.89 -10.18 -20.38
N ALA A 19 7.76 -11.09 -20.81
CA ALA A 19 8.87 -11.55 -19.99
C ALA A 19 9.81 -10.40 -19.63
N VAL A 20 10.35 -10.42 -18.42
CA VAL A 20 11.28 -9.40 -17.94
C VAL A 20 12.51 -10.01 -17.27
N LYS A 21 13.66 -9.38 -17.49
CA LYS A 21 14.88 -9.61 -16.75
C LYS A 21 15.19 -8.38 -15.91
N ILE A 22 15.31 -8.57 -14.59
CA ILE A 22 15.60 -7.50 -13.62
C ILE A 22 16.99 -7.76 -13.04
N THR A 23 17.91 -6.84 -13.23
CA THR A 23 19.28 -6.93 -12.76
C THR A 23 19.60 -5.85 -11.73
N ASN A 24 20.76 -5.97 -11.09
CA ASN A 24 21.25 -5.00 -10.09
C ASN A 24 20.22 -4.77 -8.95
N ILE A 25 19.59 -5.87 -8.51
CA ILE A 25 18.55 -5.83 -7.49
C ILE A 25 19.15 -5.30 -6.19
N ARG A 26 18.62 -4.15 -5.72
CA ARG A 26 19.03 -3.49 -4.47
C ARG A 26 20.54 -3.25 -4.35
N ALA A 27 21.24 -3.03 -5.47
CA ALA A 27 22.70 -2.92 -5.51
C ALA A 27 23.29 -1.87 -4.54
N ASN A 28 22.53 -0.76 -4.33
CA ASN A 28 22.95 0.35 -3.46
C ASN A 28 22.40 0.25 -2.02
N ARG A 29 21.99 -0.95 -1.58
CA ARG A 29 21.53 -1.18 -0.21
C ARG A 29 22.57 -1.93 0.60
N PRO A 30 22.63 -1.76 1.96
CA PRO A 30 23.59 -2.50 2.80
C PRO A 30 23.56 -4.02 2.57
N ASN A 31 22.35 -4.58 2.37
CA ASN A 31 22.15 -5.97 2.00
C ASN A 31 21.57 -6.03 0.59
N PRO A 32 22.39 -6.10 -0.47
CA PRO A 32 21.93 -6.14 -1.85
C PRO A 32 21.24 -7.48 -2.18
N GLY A 33 20.52 -7.52 -3.30
CA GLY A 33 19.79 -8.68 -3.76
C GLY A 33 18.42 -8.86 -3.10
N LEU A 34 17.76 -9.96 -3.45
CA LEU A 34 16.42 -10.32 -2.97
C LEU A 34 16.42 -10.56 -1.47
N GLN A 35 15.41 -10.07 -0.78
CA GLN A 35 15.11 -10.35 0.63
C GLN A 35 13.80 -11.15 0.71
N ALA A 36 13.49 -11.77 1.87
CA ALA A 36 12.32 -12.62 2.06
C ALA A 36 11.00 -12.00 1.54
N GLN A 37 10.73 -10.74 1.86
CA GLN A 37 9.54 -10.05 1.37
C GLN A 37 9.48 -9.90 -0.16
N HIS A 38 10.63 -9.79 -0.84
CA HIS A 38 10.68 -9.72 -2.30
C HIS A 38 10.42 -11.09 -2.92
N LEU A 39 11.02 -12.14 -2.34
CA LEU A 39 10.76 -13.52 -2.75
C LEU A 39 9.26 -13.83 -2.67
N ASN A 40 8.63 -13.52 -1.53
CA ASN A 40 7.20 -13.79 -1.33
C ASN A 40 6.31 -12.99 -2.29
N ALA A 41 6.64 -11.72 -2.55
CA ALA A 41 5.88 -10.90 -3.51
C ALA A 41 5.98 -11.46 -4.93
N ILE A 42 7.19 -11.85 -5.38
CA ILE A 42 7.40 -12.43 -6.72
C ILE A 42 6.73 -13.82 -6.81
N ALA A 43 6.93 -14.67 -5.81
CA ALA A 43 6.31 -16.00 -5.74
C ALA A 43 4.78 -15.93 -5.78
N ALA A 44 4.20 -14.93 -5.11
CA ALA A 44 2.76 -14.70 -5.11
C ALA A 44 2.23 -14.36 -6.50
N VAL A 45 2.90 -13.45 -7.22
CA VAL A 45 2.52 -13.11 -8.60
C VAL A 45 2.80 -14.27 -9.56
N SER A 46 3.93 -14.99 -9.38
CA SER A 46 4.23 -16.20 -10.15
C SER A 46 3.12 -17.24 -10.01
N LYS A 47 2.66 -17.49 -8.79
CA LYS A 47 1.55 -18.43 -8.54
C LYS A 47 0.24 -17.97 -9.19
N LEU A 48 -0.02 -16.65 -9.23
CA LEU A 48 -1.22 -16.09 -9.84
C LEU A 48 -1.26 -16.30 -11.36
N CYS A 49 -0.11 -16.23 -12.04
CA CYS A 49 -0.02 -16.31 -13.50
C CYS A 49 0.80 -17.50 -14.02
N ASP A 50 1.03 -18.52 -13.16
CA ASP A 50 1.83 -19.72 -13.48
C ASP A 50 3.16 -19.39 -14.19
N ALA A 51 3.86 -18.35 -13.70
CA ALA A 51 5.06 -17.85 -14.33
C ALA A 51 6.27 -18.77 -14.11
N ASP A 52 7.11 -18.88 -15.14
CA ASP A 52 8.45 -19.45 -14.99
C ASP A 52 9.38 -18.37 -14.42
N VAL A 53 10.07 -18.68 -13.31
CA VAL A 53 10.93 -17.71 -12.62
C VAL A 53 12.31 -18.30 -12.37
N TYR A 54 13.35 -17.66 -12.88
CA TYR A 54 14.75 -18.02 -12.62
C TYR A 54 15.37 -16.99 -11.67
N GLY A 55 16.29 -17.46 -10.82
CA GLY A 55 16.98 -16.59 -9.88
C GLY A 55 16.16 -16.18 -8.63
N LEU A 56 15.02 -16.82 -8.35
CA LEU A 56 14.19 -16.55 -7.19
C LEU A 56 14.78 -17.17 -5.90
N VAL A 57 15.94 -16.71 -5.49
CA VAL A 57 16.64 -17.15 -4.27
C VAL A 57 17.09 -15.94 -3.44
N LEU A 58 17.22 -16.13 -2.13
CA LEU A 58 17.67 -15.08 -1.21
C LEU A 58 19.04 -14.54 -1.64
N GLY A 59 19.18 -13.22 -1.67
CA GLY A 59 20.41 -12.54 -2.06
C GLY A 59 20.65 -12.47 -3.57
N SER A 60 19.82 -13.10 -4.41
CA SER A 60 19.96 -12.99 -5.87
C SER A 60 19.93 -11.54 -6.34
N ARG A 61 20.86 -11.19 -7.20
CA ARG A 61 20.99 -9.84 -7.79
C ARG A 61 20.30 -9.70 -9.12
N GLU A 62 19.76 -10.79 -9.66
CA GLU A 62 18.95 -10.81 -10.88
C GLU A 62 17.85 -11.84 -10.81
N ILE A 63 16.77 -11.59 -11.54
CA ILE A 63 15.71 -12.54 -11.80
C ILE A 63 15.28 -12.45 -13.27
N GLU A 64 14.77 -13.56 -13.79
CA GLU A 64 14.00 -13.62 -15.03
C GLU A 64 12.60 -14.09 -14.67
N PHE A 65 11.60 -13.40 -15.14
CA PHE A 65 10.20 -13.68 -14.89
C PHE A 65 9.44 -13.74 -16.21
N SER A 66 8.88 -14.89 -16.52
CA SER A 66 8.13 -15.16 -17.74
C SER A 66 6.69 -15.54 -17.38
N PRO A 67 5.74 -14.61 -17.48
CA PRO A 67 4.36 -14.83 -17.09
C PRO A 67 3.64 -15.74 -18.09
N LYS A 68 2.65 -16.47 -17.59
CA LYS A 68 1.63 -17.18 -18.35
C LYS A 68 0.26 -16.57 -18.01
N LYS A 69 -0.81 -17.32 -18.29
CA LYS A 69 -2.17 -16.85 -18.07
C LYS A 69 -2.46 -16.56 -16.59
N ILE A 70 -3.08 -15.42 -16.32
CA ILE A 70 -3.57 -15.09 -14.99
C ILE A 70 -4.78 -15.97 -14.67
N SER A 71 -4.74 -16.69 -13.56
CA SER A 71 -5.80 -17.59 -13.11
C SER A 71 -6.44 -17.07 -11.81
N GLY A 72 -7.65 -17.54 -11.52
CA GLY A 72 -8.33 -17.31 -10.26
C GLY A 72 -8.01 -18.40 -9.21
N GLY A 73 -8.76 -18.39 -8.12
CA GLY A 73 -8.72 -19.45 -7.12
C GLY A 73 -8.38 -19.01 -5.71
N ASN A 74 -8.08 -19.99 -4.87
CA ASN A 74 -7.79 -19.76 -3.46
C ASN A 74 -6.34 -20.15 -3.17
N PHE A 75 -5.59 -19.29 -2.50
CA PHE A 75 -4.26 -19.64 -2.01
C PHE A 75 -3.87 -18.87 -0.75
N SER A 76 -2.89 -19.39 -0.05
CA SER A 76 -2.31 -18.74 1.12
C SER A 76 -0.84 -18.45 0.90
N ILE A 77 -0.36 -17.39 1.52
CA ILE A 77 1.03 -16.94 1.50
C ILE A 77 1.43 -16.75 2.96
N ASP A 78 2.46 -17.46 3.40
CA ASP A 78 3.12 -17.20 4.67
C ASP A 78 4.49 -16.57 4.39
N ILE A 79 4.68 -15.33 4.86
CA ILE A 79 5.95 -14.62 4.67
C ILE A 79 7.03 -15.17 5.60
N GLY A 80 6.65 -15.89 6.67
CA GLY A 80 7.55 -16.51 7.64
C GLY A 80 8.29 -15.52 8.56
N THR A 81 8.05 -14.23 8.40
CA THR A 81 8.69 -13.12 9.14
C THR A 81 7.71 -11.97 9.29
N ALA A 82 8.15 -10.85 9.92
CA ALA A 82 7.39 -9.60 9.90
C ALA A 82 7.45 -8.85 8.54
N GLY A 83 7.75 -9.54 7.44
CA GLY A 83 7.65 -8.95 6.11
C GLY A 83 6.22 -8.46 5.84
N SER A 84 6.10 -7.34 5.14
CA SER A 84 4.83 -6.64 4.96
C SER A 84 3.84 -7.42 4.08
N THR A 85 2.67 -7.73 4.63
CA THR A 85 1.53 -8.29 3.90
C THR A 85 1.01 -7.32 2.84
N THR A 86 1.00 -6.03 3.13
CA THR A 86 0.52 -4.99 2.23
C THR A 86 1.42 -4.78 1.02
N LEU A 87 2.75 -4.95 1.16
CA LEU A 87 3.66 -4.89 0.00
C LEU A 87 3.50 -6.12 -0.92
N VAL A 88 3.19 -7.29 -0.38
CA VAL A 88 2.84 -8.46 -1.18
C VAL A 88 1.53 -8.20 -1.92
N LEU A 89 0.52 -7.68 -1.23
CA LEU A 89 -0.77 -7.31 -1.83
C LEU A 89 -0.62 -6.26 -2.92
N GLN A 90 0.19 -5.23 -2.74
CA GLN A 90 0.44 -4.23 -3.79
C GLN A 90 0.95 -4.85 -5.10
N SER A 91 1.76 -5.91 -5.02
CA SER A 91 2.21 -6.63 -6.22
C SER A 91 1.10 -7.47 -6.85
N LEU A 92 0.31 -8.15 -6.02
CA LEU A 92 -0.76 -9.04 -6.46
C LEU A 92 -1.96 -8.29 -7.01
N MET A 93 -2.34 -7.19 -6.39
CA MET A 93 -3.55 -6.44 -6.75
C MET A 93 -3.51 -5.90 -8.18
N ILE A 94 -2.31 -5.57 -8.72
CA ILE A 94 -2.17 -5.04 -10.08
C ILE A 94 -2.58 -6.07 -11.13
N PRO A 95 -2.12 -7.34 -11.13
CA PRO A 95 -2.61 -8.34 -12.07
C PRO A 95 -3.93 -9.01 -11.65
N ALA A 96 -4.30 -9.00 -10.37
CA ALA A 96 -5.37 -9.81 -9.83
C ALA A 96 -6.76 -9.52 -10.41
N PHE A 97 -7.07 -8.27 -10.74
CA PHE A 97 -8.39 -7.93 -11.29
C PHE A 97 -8.57 -8.38 -12.78
N HIS A 98 -7.49 -8.83 -13.42
CA HIS A 98 -7.53 -9.49 -14.73
C HIS A 98 -7.77 -11.00 -14.64
N SER A 99 -7.93 -11.57 -13.44
CA SER A 99 -8.23 -13.00 -13.29
C SER A 99 -9.60 -13.34 -13.90
N GLU A 100 -9.76 -14.59 -14.36
CA GLU A 100 -11.04 -15.04 -14.90
C GLU A 100 -12.07 -15.34 -13.80
N GLU A 101 -11.58 -15.69 -12.60
CA GLU A 101 -12.38 -16.05 -11.45
C GLU A 101 -11.99 -15.23 -10.23
N LYS A 102 -12.88 -15.23 -9.23
CA LYS A 102 -12.62 -14.63 -7.93
C LYS A 102 -11.37 -15.22 -7.28
N LEU A 103 -10.51 -14.34 -6.78
CA LEU A 103 -9.36 -14.67 -5.96
C LEU A 103 -9.70 -14.53 -4.48
N LYS A 104 -9.32 -15.52 -3.68
CA LYS A 104 -9.35 -15.46 -2.22
C LYS A 104 -7.96 -15.77 -1.69
N ILE A 105 -7.33 -14.79 -1.07
CA ILE A 105 -5.93 -14.86 -0.67
C ILE A 105 -5.82 -14.59 0.82
N LYS A 106 -5.27 -15.56 1.58
CA LYS A 106 -4.87 -15.36 2.98
C LYS A 106 -3.37 -15.09 3.03
N ILE A 107 -2.95 -14.01 3.68
CA ILE A 107 -1.53 -13.67 3.83
C ILE A 107 -1.19 -13.56 5.31
N THR A 108 -0.12 -14.23 5.73
CA THR A 108 0.44 -14.16 7.08
C THR A 108 1.76 -13.41 7.06
N GLY A 109 1.94 -12.41 7.96
CA GLY A 109 3.15 -11.59 8.02
C GLY A 109 3.03 -10.38 8.95
N GLY A 110 3.70 -9.30 8.60
CA GLY A 110 3.54 -8.00 9.25
C GLY A 110 2.42 -7.19 8.62
N THR A 111 1.49 -6.68 9.42
CA THR A 111 0.38 -5.84 8.94
C THR A 111 0.68 -4.35 9.12
N ASP A 112 1.49 -4.03 10.12
CA ASP A 112 1.83 -2.67 10.54
C ASP A 112 3.34 -2.62 10.82
N VAL A 113 4.12 -2.48 9.76
CA VAL A 113 5.59 -2.51 9.83
C VAL A 113 6.20 -1.36 9.03
N ARG A 114 7.41 -0.96 9.42
CA ARG A 114 8.11 0.18 8.81
C ARG A 114 8.30 0.02 7.30
N TRP A 115 8.29 1.14 6.58
CA TRP A 115 8.53 1.25 5.14
C TRP A 115 7.50 0.53 4.28
N SER A 116 6.31 0.36 4.81
CA SER A 116 5.16 -0.18 4.09
C SER A 116 3.88 0.50 4.57
N PRO A 117 2.87 0.65 3.72
CA PRO A 117 1.57 1.11 4.17
C PRO A 117 1.02 0.16 5.24
N PRO A 118 0.46 0.67 6.35
CA PRO A 118 -0.31 -0.15 7.27
C PRO A 118 -1.52 -0.79 6.58
N VAL A 119 -2.00 -1.89 7.14
CA VAL A 119 -3.18 -2.60 6.60
C VAL A 119 -4.41 -1.70 6.54
N ASP A 120 -4.59 -0.82 7.53
CA ASP A 120 -5.72 0.12 7.56
C ASP A 120 -5.62 1.16 6.42
N TYR A 121 -4.41 1.63 6.10
CA TYR A 121 -4.23 2.51 4.94
C TYR A 121 -4.58 1.79 3.63
N LEU A 122 -4.12 0.54 3.46
CA LEU A 122 -4.49 -0.24 2.28
C LEU A 122 -6.00 -0.43 2.18
N ASN A 123 -6.68 -0.73 3.29
CA ASN A 123 -8.12 -1.00 3.31
C ASN A 123 -8.95 0.28 3.10
N PHE A 124 -8.73 1.29 3.93
CA PHE A 124 -9.62 2.46 4.00
C PHE A 124 -9.22 3.58 3.02
N VAL A 125 -7.98 3.61 2.55
CA VAL A 125 -7.54 4.60 1.56
C VAL A 125 -7.38 3.97 0.18
N THR A 126 -6.46 3.00 0.03
CA THR A 126 -6.13 2.46 -1.28
C THR A 126 -7.30 1.72 -1.93
N LEU A 127 -7.88 0.72 -1.25
CA LEU A 127 -9.00 -0.05 -1.80
C LEU A 127 -10.26 0.79 -1.97
N SER A 128 -10.55 1.67 -1.01
CA SER A 128 -11.72 2.57 -1.09
C SER A 128 -11.59 3.54 -2.26
N LEU A 129 -10.39 4.03 -2.55
CA LEU A 129 -10.14 4.86 -3.72
C LEU A 129 -10.26 4.06 -5.02
N LEU A 130 -9.61 2.90 -5.12
CA LEU A 130 -9.65 2.05 -6.31
C LEU A 130 -11.07 1.57 -6.64
N LYS A 131 -11.91 1.34 -5.61
CA LYS A 131 -13.32 0.98 -5.79
C LYS A 131 -14.10 2.05 -6.56
N LYS A 132 -13.78 3.34 -6.40
CA LYS A 132 -14.39 4.43 -7.17
C LYS A 132 -14.12 4.32 -8.68
N PHE A 133 -13.11 3.58 -9.06
CA PHE A 133 -12.70 3.35 -10.45
C PHE A 133 -12.93 1.91 -10.93
N GLY A 134 -13.84 1.21 -10.26
CA GLY A 134 -14.30 -0.11 -10.70
C GLY A 134 -13.47 -1.30 -10.19
N TYR A 135 -12.45 -1.10 -9.35
CA TYR A 135 -11.71 -2.20 -8.74
C TYR A 135 -12.54 -2.86 -7.63
N ASP A 136 -12.93 -4.12 -7.80
CA ASP A 136 -13.76 -4.84 -6.84
C ASP A 136 -12.91 -5.76 -5.95
N ALA A 137 -12.60 -5.27 -4.76
CA ALA A 137 -11.88 -6.04 -3.75
C ALA A 137 -12.36 -5.70 -2.34
N GLU A 138 -12.23 -6.69 -1.45
CA GLU A 138 -12.51 -6.59 -0.02
C GLU A 138 -11.32 -7.11 0.76
N LEU A 139 -10.96 -6.42 1.85
CA LEU A 139 -9.90 -6.82 2.76
C LEU A 139 -10.45 -6.93 4.17
N GLU A 140 -10.17 -8.06 4.81
CA GLU A 140 -10.46 -8.31 6.21
C GLU A 140 -9.14 -8.50 6.98
N LEU A 141 -8.93 -7.69 8.02
CA LEU A 141 -7.85 -7.87 8.97
C LEU A 141 -8.28 -8.90 10.01
N LEU A 142 -7.74 -10.12 9.91
CA LEU A 142 -8.03 -11.20 10.86
C LEU A 142 -7.21 -11.07 12.14
N LYS A 143 -5.94 -10.65 12.01
CA LYS A 143 -5.02 -10.49 13.14
C LYS A 143 -3.95 -9.46 12.81
N ARG A 144 -3.63 -8.57 13.76
CA ARG A 144 -2.49 -7.65 13.62
C ARG A 144 -1.15 -8.35 13.85
N GLY A 145 -0.13 -7.88 13.16
CA GLY A 145 1.24 -8.38 13.33
C GLY A 145 2.27 -7.28 13.18
N TYR A 146 3.12 -7.15 14.21
CA TYR A 146 4.19 -6.14 14.29
C TYR A 146 5.58 -6.77 14.18
N TYR A 147 6.56 -5.95 13.86
CA TYR A 147 7.97 -6.33 13.92
C TYR A 147 8.41 -6.61 15.37
N PRO A 148 9.27 -7.63 15.64
CA PRO A 148 10.01 -8.43 14.66
C PRO A 148 9.32 -9.74 14.22
N LYS A 149 8.34 -10.26 14.93
CA LYS A 149 7.79 -11.61 14.68
C LYS A 149 6.72 -11.66 13.60
N GLY A 150 5.99 -10.56 13.35
CA GLY A 150 4.86 -10.56 12.44
C GLY A 150 3.67 -11.36 12.98
N GLY A 151 3.27 -12.40 12.26
CA GLY A 151 2.18 -13.30 12.65
C GLY A 151 0.80 -12.66 12.54
N GLY A 152 0.70 -11.53 11.85
CA GLY A 152 -0.57 -10.93 11.46
C GLY A 152 -1.16 -11.66 10.26
N GLU A 153 -2.48 -11.60 10.13
CA GLU A 153 -3.21 -12.32 9.09
C GLU A 153 -4.21 -11.37 8.43
N VAL A 154 -4.20 -11.36 7.11
CA VAL A 154 -5.17 -10.65 6.28
C VAL A 154 -5.82 -11.61 5.29
N LEU A 155 -7.11 -11.42 5.07
CA LEU A 155 -7.87 -12.12 4.04
C LEU A 155 -8.29 -11.09 2.99
N VAL A 156 -7.96 -11.34 1.73
CA VAL A 156 -8.34 -10.47 0.62
C VAL A 156 -9.14 -11.26 -0.40
N ILE A 157 -10.23 -10.67 -0.84
CA ILE A 157 -11.08 -11.19 -1.92
C ILE A 157 -11.02 -10.17 -3.04
N ILE A 158 -10.59 -10.60 -4.23
CA ILE A 158 -10.53 -9.74 -5.43
C ILE A 158 -11.38 -10.42 -6.50
N LYS A 159 -12.31 -9.65 -7.07
CA LYS A 159 -13.16 -10.13 -8.16
C LYS A 159 -12.63 -9.63 -9.51
N PRO A 160 -12.84 -10.39 -10.60
CA PRO A 160 -12.62 -9.89 -11.95
C PRO A 160 -13.32 -8.55 -12.10
N SER A 161 -12.59 -7.56 -12.56
CA SER A 161 -13.14 -6.21 -12.70
C SER A 161 -12.48 -5.45 -13.85
N ARG A 162 -13.11 -4.37 -14.27
CA ARG A 162 -12.56 -3.49 -15.31
C ARG A 162 -12.40 -2.09 -14.70
N LEU A 163 -11.19 -1.58 -14.77
CA LEU A 163 -10.93 -0.21 -14.32
C LEU A 163 -11.56 0.79 -15.29
N GLU A 164 -12.20 1.78 -14.71
CA GLU A 164 -12.67 2.97 -15.40
C GLU A 164 -11.55 4.03 -15.45
N LYS A 165 -11.64 4.95 -16.40
CA LYS A 165 -10.69 6.06 -16.54
C LYS A 165 -10.60 6.86 -15.24
N ILE A 166 -9.38 7.11 -14.77
CA ILE A 166 -9.12 7.81 -13.51
C ILE A 166 -8.93 9.30 -13.78
N GLU A 167 -9.97 10.10 -13.56
CA GLU A 167 -9.89 11.57 -13.65
C GLU A 167 -10.08 12.15 -12.25
N LEU A 168 -8.97 12.54 -11.60
CA LEU A 168 -8.99 12.95 -10.20
C LEU A 168 -7.95 14.04 -9.94
N THR A 169 -8.29 15.28 -10.26
CA THR A 169 -7.38 16.43 -10.23
C THR A 169 -7.56 17.33 -8.99
N GLU A 170 -8.64 17.17 -8.24
CA GLU A 170 -8.91 17.91 -7.00
C GLU A 170 -9.66 17.02 -6.02
N ARG A 171 -9.35 17.18 -4.73
CA ARG A 171 -10.01 16.40 -3.68
C ARG A 171 -11.46 16.80 -3.42
N GLY A 172 -11.82 18.07 -3.69
CA GLY A 172 -13.10 18.65 -3.25
C GLY A 172 -13.14 18.94 -1.74
N GLU A 173 -14.32 19.20 -1.19
CA GLU A 173 -14.50 19.49 0.24
C GLU A 173 -14.34 18.24 1.11
N ILE A 174 -13.84 18.42 2.35
CA ILE A 174 -13.70 17.34 3.33
C ILE A 174 -15.09 17.03 3.91
N LEU A 175 -15.57 15.82 3.68
CA LEU A 175 -16.86 15.32 4.17
C LEU A 175 -16.75 14.67 5.55
N ASN A 176 -15.83 13.73 5.70
CA ASN A 176 -15.58 13.01 6.94
C ASN A 176 -14.09 12.85 7.20
N THR A 177 -13.72 12.76 8.47
CA THR A 177 -12.37 12.37 8.87
C THR A 177 -12.45 11.28 9.92
N MET A 178 -11.75 10.20 9.68
CA MET A 178 -11.79 8.99 10.50
C MET A 178 -10.38 8.50 10.79
N GLY A 179 -10.26 7.61 11.77
CA GLY A 179 -8.99 6.97 12.07
C GLY A 179 -9.13 5.76 12.97
N ILE A 180 -8.11 4.91 12.88
CA ILE A 180 -7.92 3.76 13.77
C ILE A 180 -6.57 3.92 14.46
N SER A 181 -6.62 3.88 15.79
CA SER A 181 -5.42 3.80 16.62
C SER A 181 -5.38 2.43 17.29
N HIS A 182 -4.25 1.76 17.17
CA HIS A 182 -4.13 0.39 17.63
C HIS A 182 -2.85 0.15 18.41
N ALA A 183 -2.87 -0.83 19.32
CA ALA A 183 -1.69 -1.23 20.09
C ALA A 183 -1.79 -2.70 20.54
N HIS A 184 -0.64 -3.26 20.96
CA HIS A 184 -0.59 -4.53 21.68
C HIS A 184 -1.38 -4.45 22.99
N SER A 185 -2.07 -5.52 23.37
CA SER A 185 -2.96 -5.57 24.55
C SER A 185 -2.28 -5.13 25.86
N ASP A 186 -1.02 -5.48 26.11
CA ASP A 186 -0.27 -5.06 27.30
C ASP A 186 -0.09 -3.54 27.40
N LEU A 187 -0.18 -2.81 26.30
CA LEU A 187 -0.08 -1.36 26.26
C LEU A 187 -1.39 -0.65 26.63
N LYS A 188 -2.47 -1.42 26.88
CA LYS A 188 -3.79 -0.89 27.26
C LYS A 188 -3.76 -0.15 28.60
N LYS A 189 -3.03 -0.67 29.58
CA LYS A 189 -2.88 -0.02 30.90
C LYS A 189 -2.25 1.38 30.81
N SER A 190 -1.45 1.61 29.78
CA SER A 190 -0.81 2.90 29.50
C SER A 190 -1.62 3.75 28.51
N GLU A 191 -2.83 3.33 28.15
CA GLU A 191 -3.76 4.01 27.25
C GLU A 191 -3.09 4.47 25.93
N VAL A 192 -2.23 3.62 25.34
CA VAL A 192 -1.40 4.03 24.20
C VAL A 192 -2.27 4.41 23.00
N ALA A 193 -3.28 3.61 22.66
CA ALA A 193 -4.17 3.90 21.53
C ALA A 193 -5.01 5.18 21.79
N GLU A 194 -5.52 5.37 22.99
CA GLU A 194 -6.29 6.56 23.38
C GLU A 194 -5.42 7.83 23.34
N ARG A 195 -4.19 7.76 23.81
CA ARG A 195 -3.25 8.90 23.80
C ARG A 195 -2.85 9.29 22.39
N GLN A 196 -2.59 8.33 21.49
CA GLN A 196 -2.39 8.57 20.05
C GLN A 196 -3.62 9.28 19.46
N SER A 197 -4.82 8.74 19.68
CA SER A 197 -6.07 9.30 19.18
C SER A 197 -6.35 10.70 19.69
N LYS A 198 -6.16 10.93 21.01
CA LYS A 198 -6.39 12.23 21.63
C LYS A 198 -5.49 13.31 21.05
N SER A 199 -4.19 13.00 20.85
CA SER A 199 -3.22 13.94 20.29
C SER A 199 -3.57 14.25 18.82
N ALA A 200 -3.86 13.23 18.01
CA ALA A 200 -4.24 13.40 16.63
C ALA A 200 -5.52 14.27 16.47
N ARG A 201 -6.57 13.97 17.24
CA ARG A 201 -7.81 14.76 17.25
C ARG A 201 -7.60 16.21 17.64
N PHE A 202 -6.81 16.44 18.71
CA PHE A 202 -6.50 17.79 19.20
C PHE A 202 -5.79 18.62 18.13
N LEU A 203 -4.74 18.07 17.52
CA LEU A 203 -3.99 18.76 16.48
C LEU A 203 -4.86 19.04 15.25
N PHE A 204 -5.62 18.04 14.77
CA PHE A 204 -6.46 18.15 13.61
C PHE A 204 -7.57 19.22 13.80
N PHE A 205 -8.25 19.20 14.95
CA PHE A 205 -9.27 20.19 15.28
C PHE A 205 -8.69 21.62 15.39
N ASN A 206 -7.52 21.77 16.00
CA ASN A 206 -6.89 23.10 16.12
C ASN A 206 -6.52 23.70 14.76
N LYS A 207 -6.10 22.87 13.82
CA LYS A 207 -5.65 23.31 12.49
C LYS A 207 -6.77 23.46 11.48
N LEU A 208 -7.71 22.52 11.42
CA LEU A 208 -8.74 22.49 10.38
C LEU A 208 -10.16 22.75 10.89
N LYS A 209 -10.35 22.88 12.22
CA LYS A 209 -11.68 23.02 12.85
C LYS A 209 -12.66 21.90 12.48
N LYS A 210 -12.13 20.72 12.19
CA LYS A 210 -12.89 19.50 11.85
C LYS A 210 -12.58 18.41 12.88
N GLU A 211 -13.58 17.58 13.16
CA GLU A 211 -13.42 16.46 14.09
C GLU A 211 -12.93 15.21 13.38
N VAL A 212 -12.17 14.37 14.09
CA VAL A 212 -11.76 13.04 13.65
C VAL A 212 -12.50 12.00 14.47
N LYS A 213 -13.27 11.13 13.80
CA LYS A 213 -13.92 9.98 14.44
C LYS A 213 -12.90 8.86 14.61
N MET A 214 -12.52 8.56 15.85
CA MET A 214 -11.47 7.58 16.14
C MET A 214 -12.05 6.29 16.69
N LYS A 215 -11.49 5.16 16.24
CA LYS A 215 -11.64 3.84 16.85
C LYS A 215 -10.31 3.45 17.50
N ASN A 216 -10.35 3.01 18.77
CA ASN A 216 -9.18 2.51 19.49
C ASN A 216 -9.27 1.00 19.59
N GLU A 217 -8.19 0.31 19.28
CA GLU A 217 -8.11 -1.15 19.25
C GLU A 217 -6.90 -1.67 20.02
N TYR A 218 -7.10 -2.80 20.69
CA TYR A 218 -6.02 -3.57 21.32
C TYR A 218 -6.09 -5.01 20.86
N SER A 219 -4.95 -5.59 20.54
CA SER A 219 -4.86 -6.96 20.03
C SER A 219 -3.72 -7.72 20.68
N ASP A 220 -3.94 -9.01 20.92
CA ASP A 220 -2.87 -9.92 21.30
C ASP A 220 -2.04 -10.26 20.07
N THR A 221 -0.80 -9.80 20.06
CA THR A 221 0.13 -9.96 18.94
C THR A 221 1.43 -10.59 19.41
N LEU A 222 2.18 -11.20 18.47
CA LEU A 222 3.45 -11.87 18.81
C LEU A 222 4.58 -10.90 19.20
N SER A 223 4.42 -9.62 18.89
CA SER A 223 5.38 -8.57 19.19
C SER A 223 4.67 -7.32 19.65
N TYR A 224 5.29 -6.57 20.54
CA TYR A 224 4.80 -5.24 20.93
C TYR A 224 4.81 -4.31 19.71
N GLY A 225 3.76 -3.54 19.57
CA GLY A 225 3.62 -2.53 18.53
C GLY A 225 2.43 -1.63 18.77
N SER A 226 2.41 -0.50 18.10
CA SER A 226 1.27 0.40 18.03
C SER A 226 1.34 1.22 16.76
N GLY A 227 0.25 1.84 16.40
CA GLY A 227 0.17 2.73 15.25
C GLY A 227 -1.16 3.44 15.17
N ILE A 228 -1.23 4.37 14.26
CA ILE A 228 -2.43 5.11 13.95
C ILE A 228 -2.50 5.35 12.45
N THR A 229 -3.66 5.11 11.88
CA THR A 229 -3.99 5.49 10.51
C THR A 229 -5.16 6.46 10.54
N LEU A 230 -5.02 7.58 9.86
CA LEU A 230 -6.06 8.59 9.68
C LEU A 230 -6.41 8.70 8.19
N TRP A 231 -7.66 8.96 7.88
CA TRP A 231 -8.07 9.26 6.51
C TRP A 231 -9.20 10.29 6.47
N ALA A 232 -9.22 11.05 5.40
CA ALA A 232 -10.27 12.00 5.10
C ALA A 232 -10.99 11.57 3.82
N GLU A 233 -12.29 11.36 3.94
CA GLU A 233 -13.19 11.23 2.79
C GLU A 233 -13.54 12.63 2.32
N THR A 234 -13.34 12.87 1.04
CA THR A 234 -13.69 14.13 0.40
C THR A 234 -14.71 13.88 -0.71
N GLU A 235 -15.25 14.94 -1.31
CA GLU A 235 -16.22 14.81 -2.40
C GLU A 235 -15.71 13.90 -3.53
N ASN A 236 -14.46 14.07 -3.92
CA ASN A 236 -13.91 13.36 -5.07
C ASN A 236 -12.96 12.24 -4.69
N SER A 237 -12.29 12.31 -3.54
CA SER A 237 -11.16 11.46 -3.21
C SER A 237 -11.16 10.93 -1.77
N ILE A 238 -10.10 10.20 -1.45
CA ILE A 238 -9.77 9.77 -0.09
C ILE A 238 -8.26 9.96 0.08
N LEU A 239 -7.86 10.71 1.10
CA LEU A 239 -6.47 10.92 1.46
C LEU A 239 -6.19 10.30 2.82
N GLY A 240 -5.01 9.73 3.00
CA GLY A 240 -4.64 9.09 4.25
C GLY A 240 -3.25 9.46 4.73
N ALA A 241 -3.03 9.20 6.01
CA ALA A 241 -1.71 9.28 6.63
C ALA A 241 -1.63 8.31 7.81
N ASP A 242 -0.43 7.89 8.12
CA ASP A 242 -0.18 6.97 9.22
C ASP A 242 1.09 7.34 10.00
N SER A 243 1.19 6.78 11.20
CA SER A 243 2.44 6.75 11.96
C SER A 243 2.50 5.49 12.83
N LEU A 244 3.68 4.89 12.92
CA LEU A 244 3.93 3.74 13.77
C LEU A 244 4.61 4.15 15.06
N GLY A 245 4.24 3.46 16.14
CA GLY A 245 4.93 3.54 17.41
C GLY A 245 6.28 2.83 17.38
N GLU A 246 7.20 3.35 18.16
CA GLU A 246 8.55 2.82 18.33
C GLU A 246 8.94 2.86 19.79
N LYS A 247 9.89 1.99 20.17
CA LYS A 247 10.44 2.03 21.53
C LYS A 247 11.04 3.42 21.81
N GLY A 248 10.57 4.07 22.88
CA GLY A 248 11.00 5.41 23.27
C GLY A 248 10.24 6.56 22.58
N LYS A 249 9.41 6.30 21.58
CA LYS A 249 8.55 7.30 20.95
C LYS A 249 7.24 7.45 21.75
N ARG A 250 6.92 8.66 22.15
CA ARG A 250 5.69 8.94 22.90
C ARG A 250 4.45 8.68 22.03
N ALA A 251 3.39 8.17 22.64
CA ALA A 251 2.13 7.92 21.96
C ALA A 251 1.54 9.19 21.32
N GLU A 252 1.65 10.33 22.04
CA GLU A 252 1.23 11.62 21.54
C GLU A 252 1.97 12.03 20.26
N THR A 253 3.27 11.77 20.19
CA THR A 253 4.10 12.05 19.00
C THR A 253 3.63 11.22 17.80
N VAL A 254 3.25 9.96 18.02
CA VAL A 254 2.69 9.10 16.95
C VAL A 254 1.39 9.69 16.41
N GLY A 255 0.49 10.11 17.30
CA GLY A 255 -0.76 10.77 16.89
C GLY A 255 -0.53 12.09 16.15
N ASP A 256 0.37 12.93 16.65
CA ASP A 256 0.72 14.22 16.05
C ASP A 256 1.32 14.06 14.64
N GLU A 257 2.21 13.09 14.43
CA GLU A 257 2.82 12.84 13.11
C GLU A 257 1.79 12.43 12.07
N ALA A 258 0.91 11.49 12.40
CA ALA A 258 -0.15 11.08 11.49
C ALA A 258 -1.08 12.26 11.16
N ALA A 259 -1.48 13.04 12.17
CA ALA A 259 -2.33 14.20 11.96
C ALA A 259 -1.65 15.27 11.10
N ARG A 260 -0.37 15.59 11.33
CA ARG A 260 0.39 16.55 10.49
C ARG A 260 0.45 16.08 9.04
N ASN A 261 0.84 14.83 8.82
CA ASN A 261 0.94 14.28 7.46
C ASN A 261 -0.39 14.38 6.70
N LEU A 262 -1.52 14.09 7.36
CA LEU A 262 -2.84 14.24 6.74
C LEU A 262 -3.21 15.70 6.49
N ILE A 263 -2.97 16.59 7.48
CA ILE A 263 -3.22 18.03 7.35
C ILE A 263 -2.41 18.61 6.19
N ASP A 264 -1.12 18.27 6.10
CA ASP A 264 -0.24 18.75 5.05
C ASP A 264 -0.73 18.31 3.67
N ALA A 265 -1.16 17.06 3.52
CA ALA A 265 -1.76 16.58 2.28
C ALA A 265 -3.07 17.33 1.94
N LEU A 266 -3.95 17.52 2.91
CA LEU A 266 -5.23 18.23 2.72
C LEU A 266 -5.05 19.70 2.35
N ASN A 267 -4.01 20.37 2.85
CA ASN A 267 -3.72 21.77 2.54
C ASN A 267 -3.25 22.01 1.09
N THR A 268 -2.87 20.97 0.35
CA THR A 268 -2.44 21.10 -1.05
C THR A 268 -3.59 21.18 -2.05
N ASN A 269 -4.82 20.89 -1.65
CA ASN A 269 -5.98 20.66 -2.51
C ASN A 269 -5.80 19.55 -3.56
N ALA A 270 -4.69 18.83 -3.54
CA ALA A 270 -4.45 17.71 -4.42
C ALA A 270 -5.41 16.54 -4.09
N ALA A 271 -5.71 15.75 -5.09
CA ALA A 271 -6.62 14.63 -4.94
C ALA A 271 -6.03 13.46 -4.14
N LEU A 272 -4.72 13.26 -4.21
CA LEU A 272 -4.04 12.13 -3.58
C LEU A 272 -2.92 12.61 -2.65
N ASP A 273 -2.75 11.90 -1.54
CA ASP A 273 -1.58 12.08 -0.69
C ASP A 273 -0.31 11.49 -1.33
N LYS A 274 0.85 11.81 -0.76
CA LYS A 274 2.17 11.41 -1.29
C LYS A 274 2.40 9.90 -1.32
N HIS A 275 1.73 9.12 -0.46
CA HIS A 275 1.86 7.67 -0.41
C HIS A 275 0.96 6.99 -1.44
N MET A 276 -0.23 7.55 -1.68
CA MET A 276 -1.10 7.07 -2.75
C MET A 276 -0.51 7.42 -4.13
N ALA A 277 0.28 8.49 -4.24
CA ALA A 277 0.89 8.95 -5.48
C ALA A 277 1.70 7.87 -6.21
N ASP A 278 2.47 7.04 -5.51
CA ASP A 278 3.23 5.97 -6.16
C ASP A 278 2.41 4.68 -6.32
N GLN A 279 1.43 4.44 -5.47
CA GLN A 279 0.57 3.26 -5.55
C GLN A 279 -0.41 3.33 -6.72
N ILE A 280 -0.91 4.52 -7.07
CA ILE A 280 -1.88 4.70 -8.16
C ILE A 280 -1.26 4.56 -9.57
N VAL A 281 0.05 4.78 -9.71
CA VAL A 281 0.74 4.84 -11.00
C VAL A 281 0.46 3.63 -11.91
N PRO A 282 0.55 2.37 -11.46
CA PRO A 282 0.24 1.22 -12.31
C PRO A 282 -1.22 1.19 -12.76
N TYR A 283 -2.15 1.56 -11.88
CA TYR A 283 -3.58 1.57 -12.20
C TYR A 283 -3.92 2.69 -13.19
N LEU A 284 -3.31 3.88 -13.01
CA LEU A 284 -3.45 4.99 -13.94
C LEU A 284 -2.93 4.64 -15.34
N ALA A 285 -1.85 3.86 -15.42
CA ALA A 285 -1.32 3.37 -16.69
C ALA A 285 -2.30 2.43 -17.40
N LEU A 286 -2.97 1.57 -16.64
CA LEU A 286 -3.91 0.57 -17.16
C LEU A 286 -5.28 1.16 -17.50
N ALA A 287 -5.73 2.14 -16.73
CA ALA A 287 -7.05 2.75 -16.86
C ALA A 287 -7.07 4.01 -17.75
N GLY A 288 -5.93 4.67 -17.89
CA GLY A 288 -5.84 6.01 -18.47
C GLY A 288 -6.32 7.11 -17.53
N GLY A 289 -6.09 8.36 -17.89
CA GLY A 289 -6.60 9.53 -17.18
C GLY A 289 -5.54 10.41 -16.52
N SER A 290 -5.93 11.16 -15.48
CA SER A 290 -5.04 12.07 -14.78
C SER A 290 -5.36 12.19 -13.29
N VAL A 291 -4.32 12.36 -12.47
CA VAL A 291 -4.44 12.55 -11.02
C VAL A 291 -3.53 13.69 -10.55
N SER A 292 -3.98 14.46 -9.56
CA SER A 292 -3.10 15.38 -8.83
C SER A 292 -2.65 14.75 -7.52
N VAL A 293 -1.42 15.01 -7.12
CA VAL A 293 -0.81 14.45 -5.91
C VAL A 293 -0.24 15.54 -5.02
N SER A 294 -0.26 15.36 -3.72
CA SER A 294 0.25 16.36 -2.77
C SER A 294 1.76 16.56 -2.90
N GLU A 295 2.49 15.52 -3.35
CA GLU A 295 3.94 15.56 -3.54
C GLU A 295 4.37 14.49 -4.55
N ILE A 296 5.21 14.86 -5.51
CA ILE A 296 5.90 13.92 -6.42
C ILE A 296 7.17 13.42 -5.76
N THR A 297 7.09 12.26 -5.14
CA THR A 297 8.24 11.63 -4.47
C THR A 297 9.19 10.94 -5.46
N GLN A 298 10.39 10.58 -5.00
CA GLN A 298 11.29 9.75 -5.80
C GLN A 298 10.70 8.37 -6.12
N HIS A 299 9.85 7.84 -5.23
CA HIS A 299 9.12 6.60 -5.47
C HIS A 299 8.13 6.74 -6.61
N THR A 300 7.38 7.83 -6.65
CA THR A 300 6.45 8.17 -7.74
C THR A 300 7.17 8.27 -9.08
N LYS A 301 8.26 9.03 -9.14
CA LYS A 301 9.08 9.17 -10.37
C LYS A 301 9.59 7.80 -10.86
N THR A 302 10.13 7.00 -9.95
CA THR A 302 10.64 5.66 -10.27
C THR A 302 9.53 4.74 -10.81
N ASN A 303 8.32 4.78 -10.23
CA ASN A 303 7.19 3.99 -10.74
C ASN A 303 6.76 4.45 -12.14
N VAL A 304 6.69 5.74 -12.40
CA VAL A 304 6.39 6.28 -13.75
C VAL A 304 7.44 5.81 -14.77
N GLU A 305 8.73 5.88 -14.44
CA GLU A 305 9.80 5.37 -15.30
C GLU A 305 9.66 3.88 -15.61
N ILE A 306 9.33 3.06 -14.59
CA ILE A 306 9.13 1.62 -14.77
C ILE A 306 7.92 1.34 -15.65
N VAL A 307 6.81 1.95 -15.37
CA VAL A 307 5.56 1.78 -16.13
C VAL A 307 5.78 2.13 -17.61
N ASN A 308 6.50 3.23 -17.88
CA ASN A 308 6.82 3.65 -19.25
C ASN A 308 7.72 2.65 -19.99
N LYS A 309 8.59 1.90 -19.28
CA LYS A 309 9.37 0.80 -19.89
C LYS A 309 8.53 -0.38 -20.37
N PHE A 310 7.30 -0.55 -19.86
CA PHE A 310 6.35 -1.54 -20.36
C PHE A 310 5.55 -1.07 -21.58
N GLY A 311 5.77 0.17 -22.04
CA GLY A 311 5.12 0.74 -23.21
C GLY A 311 3.92 1.62 -22.90
N PHE A 312 3.66 1.90 -21.62
CA PHE A 312 2.70 2.93 -21.24
C PHE A 312 3.33 4.32 -21.41
N ASN A 313 2.50 5.35 -21.46
CA ASN A 313 2.95 6.72 -21.70
C ASN A 313 2.42 7.68 -20.61
N LEU A 314 3.04 7.60 -19.43
CA LEU A 314 2.74 8.50 -18.33
C LEU A 314 3.67 9.71 -18.35
N GLU A 315 3.10 10.88 -18.13
CA GLU A 315 3.83 12.14 -17.94
C GLU A 315 3.57 12.71 -16.55
N VAL A 316 4.58 13.40 -16.02
CA VAL A 316 4.48 14.18 -14.78
C VAL A 316 4.69 15.65 -15.11
N LYS A 317 3.69 16.48 -14.83
CA LYS A 317 3.75 17.94 -14.99
C LYS A 317 3.33 18.63 -13.69
N GLY A 318 4.29 19.25 -13.01
CA GLY A 318 4.06 19.81 -11.68
C GLY A 318 3.68 18.69 -10.71
N ASN A 319 2.49 18.78 -10.15
CA ASN A 319 1.91 17.77 -9.26
C ASN A 319 0.85 16.87 -9.94
N ILE A 320 0.75 16.91 -11.26
CA ILE A 320 -0.19 16.07 -12.02
C ILE A 320 0.56 14.93 -12.70
N ILE A 321 0.03 13.73 -12.58
CA ILE A 321 0.43 12.53 -13.30
C ILE A 321 -0.69 12.22 -14.28
N SER A 322 -0.38 12.08 -15.57
CA SER A 322 -1.36 11.78 -16.61
C SER A 322 -0.89 10.65 -17.52
N SER A 323 -1.83 9.81 -17.94
CA SER A 323 -1.62 8.80 -18.97
C SER A 323 -2.09 9.36 -20.30
N LYS A 324 -1.19 9.40 -21.28
CA LYS A 324 -1.57 9.65 -22.67
C LYS A 324 -1.96 8.30 -23.26
N CYS A 325 -3.26 8.10 -23.44
CA CYS A 325 -3.78 7.00 -24.25
C CYS A 325 -3.53 7.25 -25.72
#